data_de5d6f78030b646569e129b4063f8f74
#
_entry.id   de5d6f78030b646569e129b4063f8f74
#
_cell.length_a   1.000
_cell.length_b   1.000
_cell.length_c   1.000
_cell.angle_alpha   90.00
_cell.angle_beta   90.00
_cell.angle_gamma   90.00
#
_symmetry.space_group_name_H-M   'P 1'
#
loop_
_entity.id
_entity.type
_entity.pdbx_description
1 polymer ?
#
loop_
_entity_poly.entity_id
_entity_poly.type
_entity_poly.pdbx_seq_one_letter_code
_entity_poly.pdbx_strand_id
1 'polypeptide(L)'
;MNANSKISSTEPQSSQLVNFYGRDFYVNEDVLTPRPETEQLIDMVLSLAGKPFLPGVKPATRVLPRHARGVDVGTGSGCIAITIAKELPEAHVTAVDISEKALDVAQKNASLHGVDPNLFIISHLLTNVKFTPDLIIANLPYVDPTWPWLDKAALKTDPDIALYAKDHGLALIKELIDTSYSKYLILEADPCEHQAIIDYASKKYQHLKTTGFALLFILR
;
A
#
# COMPACT_ATOMS: atom_id res chain seq x y z
N MET A 1 -20.00 23.70 -47.01
CA MET A 1 -18.76 23.66 -46.21
C MET A 1 -19.05 22.82 -44.99
N ASN A 2 -18.68 21.55 -45.04
CA ASN A 2 -18.96 20.60 -43.95
C ASN A 2 -17.76 20.59 -43.00
N ALA A 3 -17.98 21.05 -41.76
CA ALA A 3 -17.03 20.90 -40.68
C ALA A 3 -17.26 19.54 -40.03
N ASN A 4 -16.42 18.55 -40.38
CA ASN A 4 -16.31 17.29 -39.67
C ASN A 4 -15.54 17.52 -38.37
N SER A 5 -16.26 17.65 -37.23
CA SER A 5 -15.70 17.52 -35.92
C SER A 5 -15.37 16.03 -35.70
N LYS A 6 -14.07 15.68 -35.78
CA LYS A 6 -13.58 14.39 -35.30
C LYS A 6 -13.77 14.38 -33.77
N ILE A 7 -14.79 13.66 -33.32
CA ILE A 7 -14.88 13.20 -31.93
C ILE A 7 -13.78 12.13 -31.79
N SER A 8 -12.71 12.47 -31.06
CA SER A 8 -11.70 11.51 -30.63
C SER A 8 -12.39 10.52 -29.69
N SER A 9 -12.75 9.35 -30.19
CA SER A 9 -13.11 8.21 -29.37
C SER A 9 -11.84 7.69 -28.71
N THR A 10 -11.55 8.16 -27.50
CA THR A 10 -10.65 7.44 -26.60
C THR A 10 -11.32 6.11 -26.30
N GLU A 11 -10.76 5.02 -26.82
CA GLU A 11 -11.17 3.68 -26.41
C GLU A 11 -11.04 3.57 -24.88
N PRO A 12 -11.99 2.91 -24.19
CA PRO A 12 -11.87 2.73 -22.76
C PRO A 12 -10.63 1.88 -22.49
N GLN A 13 -9.69 2.44 -21.70
CA GLN A 13 -8.52 1.74 -21.19
C GLN A 13 -8.97 0.38 -20.63
N SER A 14 -8.31 -0.70 -21.05
CA SER A 14 -8.65 -2.07 -20.67
C SER A 14 -8.38 -2.27 -19.17
N SER A 15 -9.40 -2.02 -18.34
CA SER A 15 -9.33 -2.36 -16.93
C SER A 15 -9.54 -3.87 -16.78
N GLN A 16 -8.67 -4.53 -16.03
CA GLN A 16 -8.82 -5.94 -15.66
C GLN A 16 -9.21 -6.07 -14.17
N LEU A 17 -9.76 -7.23 -13.80
CA LEU A 17 -9.99 -7.59 -12.40
C LEU A 17 -8.87 -8.52 -11.94
N VAL A 18 -8.32 -8.22 -10.77
CA VAL A 18 -7.29 -9.04 -10.11
C VAL A 18 -7.77 -9.36 -8.71
N ASN A 19 -7.64 -10.63 -8.30
CA ASN A 19 -7.99 -11.03 -6.94
C ASN A 19 -6.87 -10.66 -5.96
N PHE A 20 -7.26 -10.05 -4.84
CA PHE A 20 -6.38 -9.74 -3.71
C PHE A 20 -7.16 -9.96 -2.41
N TYR A 21 -6.63 -10.79 -1.54
CA TYR A 21 -7.21 -11.13 -0.23
C TYR A 21 -8.69 -11.60 -0.35
N GLY A 22 -8.95 -12.42 -1.38
CA GLY A 22 -10.29 -12.95 -1.66
C GLY A 22 -11.31 -11.93 -2.22
N ARG A 23 -10.84 -10.77 -2.72
CA ARG A 23 -11.65 -9.70 -3.31
C ARG A 23 -11.12 -9.33 -4.68
N ASP A 24 -12.01 -8.97 -5.60
CA ASP A 24 -11.63 -8.56 -6.94
C ASP A 24 -11.45 -7.03 -7.01
N PHE A 25 -10.31 -6.57 -7.54
CA PHE A 25 -9.96 -5.17 -7.70
C PHE A 25 -9.75 -4.83 -9.17
N TYR A 26 -10.31 -3.70 -9.60
CA TYR A 26 -9.96 -3.12 -10.88
C TYR A 26 -8.51 -2.63 -10.84
N VAL A 27 -7.77 -2.94 -11.91
CA VAL A 27 -6.44 -2.40 -12.16
C VAL A 27 -6.32 -1.95 -13.62
N ASN A 28 -5.44 -1.00 -13.86
CA ASN A 28 -5.08 -0.51 -15.18
C ASN A 28 -3.61 -0.06 -15.18
N GLU A 29 -3.16 0.59 -16.24
CA GLU A 29 -1.80 1.09 -16.39
C GLU A 29 -1.37 2.20 -15.41
N ASP A 30 -2.30 2.75 -14.63
CA ASP A 30 -2.03 3.83 -13.66
C ASP A 30 -1.69 3.30 -12.25
N VAL A 31 -1.83 2.00 -11.99
CA VAL A 31 -1.61 1.39 -10.68
C VAL A 31 -0.79 0.11 -10.75
N LEU A 32 -0.03 -0.17 -9.70
CA LEU A 32 0.61 -1.47 -9.51
C LEU A 32 -0.46 -2.55 -9.42
N THR A 33 -0.27 -3.64 -10.15
CA THR A 33 -1.09 -4.85 -10.00
C THR A 33 -0.87 -5.44 -8.60
N PRO A 34 -1.91 -5.62 -7.76
CA PRO A 34 -1.76 -6.23 -6.44
C PRO A 34 -1.04 -7.57 -6.48
N ARG A 35 -0.06 -7.76 -5.61
CA ARG A 35 0.77 -8.96 -5.54
C ARG A 35 0.37 -9.84 -4.35
N PRO A 36 0.49 -11.17 -4.46
CA PRO A 36 0.22 -12.07 -3.33
C PRO A 36 1.09 -11.78 -2.10
N GLU A 37 2.33 -11.31 -2.31
CA GLU A 37 3.26 -10.96 -1.25
C GLU A 37 2.73 -9.81 -0.38
N THR A 38 2.01 -8.87 -0.98
CA THR A 38 1.39 -7.72 -0.31
C THR A 38 0.29 -8.14 0.69
N GLU A 39 -0.32 -9.31 0.53
CA GLU A 39 -1.29 -9.84 1.48
C GLU A 39 -0.70 -10.05 2.88
N GLN A 40 0.62 -10.23 2.98
CA GLN A 40 1.33 -10.36 4.26
C GLN A 40 1.24 -9.09 5.12
N LEU A 41 1.08 -7.91 4.51
CA LEU A 41 0.84 -6.67 5.23
C LEU A 41 -0.51 -6.72 5.94
N ILE A 42 -1.54 -7.23 5.26
CA ILE A 42 -2.88 -7.41 5.85
C ILE A 42 -2.81 -8.38 7.04
N ASP A 43 -2.12 -9.51 6.89
CA ASP A 43 -1.94 -10.49 7.96
C ASP A 43 -1.28 -9.88 9.20
N MET A 44 -0.28 -9.04 9.01
CA MET A 44 0.37 -8.30 10.11
C MET A 44 -0.60 -7.34 10.81
N VAL A 45 -1.40 -6.58 10.05
CA VAL A 45 -2.42 -5.67 10.61
C VAL A 45 -3.45 -6.46 11.42
N LEU A 46 -3.97 -7.56 10.89
CA LEU A 46 -4.94 -8.41 11.58
C LEU A 46 -4.36 -9.03 12.86
N SER A 47 -3.09 -9.43 12.82
CA SER A 47 -2.38 -9.91 14.01
C SER A 47 -2.31 -8.83 15.10
N LEU A 48 -1.94 -7.59 14.76
CA LEU A 48 -1.95 -6.47 15.70
C LEU A 48 -3.35 -6.15 16.23
N ALA A 49 -4.38 -6.36 15.40
CA ALA A 49 -5.78 -6.19 15.78
C ALA A 49 -6.35 -7.38 16.58
N GLY A 50 -5.56 -8.41 16.87
CA GLY A 50 -5.98 -9.60 17.59
C GLY A 50 -6.99 -10.45 16.81
N LYS A 51 -6.95 -10.42 15.49
CA LYS A 51 -7.77 -11.28 14.64
C LYS A 51 -6.94 -12.45 14.10
N PRO A 52 -7.51 -13.66 14.00
CA PRO A 52 -6.87 -14.75 13.27
C PRO A 52 -6.90 -14.42 11.77
N PHE A 53 -5.78 -14.60 11.08
CA PHE A 53 -5.67 -14.45 9.63
C PHE A 53 -5.65 -15.80 8.89
N LEU A 54 -5.52 -16.90 9.63
CA LEU A 54 -5.64 -18.27 9.10
C LEU A 54 -6.61 -19.10 9.95
N PRO A 55 -7.39 -20.03 9.34
CA PRO A 55 -8.21 -20.97 10.08
C PRO A 55 -7.39 -21.81 11.05
N GLY A 56 -7.85 -21.92 12.30
CA GLY A 56 -7.19 -22.72 13.35
C GLY A 56 -6.01 -22.05 14.05
N VAL A 57 -5.57 -20.85 13.62
CA VAL A 57 -4.55 -20.06 14.32
C VAL A 57 -5.21 -19.29 15.45
N LYS A 58 -4.67 -19.41 16.69
CA LYS A 58 -5.12 -18.58 17.81
C LYS A 58 -4.78 -17.12 17.53
N PRO A 59 -5.74 -16.19 17.70
CA PRO A 59 -5.46 -14.77 17.55
C PRO A 59 -4.41 -14.33 18.54
N ALA A 60 -3.53 -13.42 18.12
CA ALA A 60 -2.62 -12.73 19.02
C ALA A 60 -3.41 -11.81 19.96
N THR A 61 -2.79 -11.39 21.06
CA THR A 61 -3.38 -10.34 21.91
C THR A 61 -3.48 -9.05 21.10
N ARG A 62 -4.69 -8.47 21.06
CA ARG A 62 -4.91 -7.18 20.41
C ARG A 62 -4.04 -6.09 21.02
N VAL A 63 -3.26 -5.41 20.20
CA VAL A 63 -2.42 -4.27 20.61
C VAL A 63 -2.81 -2.96 19.90
N LEU A 64 -3.57 -3.05 18.80
CA LEU A 64 -4.20 -1.89 18.17
C LEU A 64 -5.52 -1.53 18.86
N PRO A 65 -5.82 -0.25 19.08
CA PRO A 65 -7.15 0.21 19.50
C PRO A 65 -8.25 -0.30 18.56
N ARG A 66 -9.49 -0.43 19.04
CA ARG A 66 -10.63 -0.81 18.15
C ARG A 66 -10.84 0.22 17.05
N HIS A 67 -10.79 1.51 17.43
CA HIS A 67 -10.93 2.65 16.54
C HIS A 67 -9.54 3.19 16.13
N ALA A 68 -8.59 2.28 15.86
CA ALA A 68 -7.26 2.67 15.41
C ALA A 68 -7.33 3.51 14.14
N ARG A 69 -6.49 4.53 14.06
CA ARG A 69 -6.32 5.39 12.88
C ARG A 69 -5.15 4.86 12.06
N GLY A 70 -5.46 4.20 10.95
CA GLY A 70 -4.47 3.65 10.01
C GLY A 70 -4.29 4.55 8.80
N VAL A 71 -3.07 4.59 8.26
CA VAL A 71 -2.78 5.24 6.97
C VAL A 71 -2.11 4.23 6.05
N ASP A 72 -2.70 4.03 4.87
CA ASP A 72 -2.11 3.31 3.75
C ASP A 72 -1.41 4.31 2.83
N VAL A 73 -0.08 4.22 2.72
CA VAL A 73 0.76 5.19 2.00
C VAL A 73 1.23 4.59 0.67
N GLY A 74 0.93 5.28 -0.43
CA GLY A 74 1.10 4.76 -1.78
C GLY A 74 0.03 3.72 -2.10
N THR A 75 -1.24 4.09 -1.90
CA THR A 75 -2.38 3.13 -1.91
C THR A 75 -2.63 2.48 -3.26
N GLY A 76 -2.19 3.09 -4.37
CA GLY A 76 -2.35 2.56 -5.73
C GLY A 76 -3.81 2.23 -6.04
N SER A 77 -4.12 0.95 -6.26
CA SER A 77 -5.50 0.48 -6.52
C SER A 77 -6.44 0.54 -5.31
N GLY A 78 -5.95 0.90 -4.12
CA GLY A 78 -6.70 0.90 -2.87
C GLY A 78 -6.82 -0.48 -2.21
N CYS A 79 -6.17 -1.53 -2.74
CA CYS A 79 -6.38 -2.90 -2.30
C CYS A 79 -6.06 -3.11 -0.82
N ILE A 80 -5.00 -2.51 -0.28
CA ILE A 80 -4.64 -2.58 1.14
C ILE A 80 -5.68 -1.84 1.99
N ALA A 81 -5.93 -0.55 1.71
CA ALA A 81 -6.85 0.28 2.49
C ALA A 81 -8.26 -0.30 2.53
N ILE A 82 -8.81 -0.69 1.37
CA ILE A 82 -10.16 -1.26 1.25
C ILE A 82 -10.24 -2.59 2.00
N THR A 83 -9.23 -3.46 1.86
CA THR A 83 -9.21 -4.73 2.57
C THR A 83 -9.19 -4.52 4.08
N ILE A 84 -8.35 -3.60 4.59
CA ILE A 84 -8.32 -3.28 6.02
C ILE A 84 -9.66 -2.72 6.49
N ALA A 85 -10.30 -1.80 5.74
CA ALA A 85 -11.60 -1.25 6.09
C ALA A 85 -12.69 -2.33 6.16
N LYS A 86 -12.64 -3.35 5.29
CA LYS A 86 -13.57 -4.49 5.31
C LYS A 86 -13.30 -5.45 6.46
N GLU A 87 -12.03 -5.73 6.76
CA GLU A 87 -11.64 -6.64 7.84
C GLU A 87 -11.78 -6.02 9.22
N LEU A 88 -11.58 -4.72 9.35
CA LEU A 88 -11.61 -3.97 10.61
C LEU A 88 -12.60 -2.80 10.52
N PRO A 89 -13.91 -3.05 10.44
CA PRO A 89 -14.92 -2.00 10.20
C PRO A 89 -15.00 -0.94 11.32
N GLU A 90 -14.41 -1.19 12.48
CA GLU A 90 -14.31 -0.21 13.58
C GLU A 90 -13.08 0.70 13.46
N ALA A 91 -12.10 0.37 12.62
CA ALA A 91 -10.90 1.18 12.41
C ALA A 91 -11.18 2.32 11.42
N HIS A 92 -10.44 3.42 11.57
CA HIS A 92 -10.48 4.55 10.63
C HIS A 92 -9.28 4.44 9.70
N VAL A 93 -9.54 4.09 8.44
CA VAL A 93 -8.49 3.99 7.42
C VAL A 93 -8.49 5.29 6.61
N THR A 94 -7.30 5.84 6.39
CA THR A 94 -7.02 6.88 5.40
C THR A 94 -6.02 6.31 4.41
N ALA A 95 -6.20 6.59 3.13
CA ALA A 95 -5.31 6.12 2.08
C ALA A 95 -4.77 7.31 1.29
N VAL A 96 -3.48 7.32 1.04
CA VAL A 96 -2.85 8.43 0.33
C VAL A 96 -2.03 7.94 -0.86
N ASP A 97 -2.04 8.72 -1.93
CA ASP A 97 -1.21 8.51 -3.10
C ASP A 97 -0.80 9.87 -3.70
N ILE A 98 0.32 9.90 -4.41
CA ILE A 98 0.77 11.09 -5.15
C ILE A 98 0.08 11.21 -6.51
N SER A 99 -0.44 10.10 -7.06
CA SER A 99 -1.09 9.99 -8.35
C SER A 99 -2.60 10.16 -8.23
N GLU A 100 -3.15 11.22 -8.81
CA GLU A 100 -4.61 11.40 -8.91
C GLU A 100 -5.26 10.23 -9.68
N LYS A 101 -4.61 9.73 -10.73
CA LYS A 101 -5.11 8.61 -11.53
C LYS A 101 -5.17 7.31 -10.72
N ALA A 102 -4.20 7.07 -9.84
CA ALA A 102 -4.24 5.93 -8.92
C ALA A 102 -5.42 6.07 -7.95
N LEU A 103 -5.67 7.28 -7.44
CA LEU A 103 -6.81 7.54 -6.56
C LEU A 103 -8.16 7.36 -7.28
N ASP A 104 -8.27 7.68 -8.57
CA ASP A 104 -9.47 7.39 -9.36
C ASP A 104 -9.77 5.89 -9.43
N VAL A 105 -8.72 5.06 -9.61
CA VAL A 105 -8.86 3.60 -9.57
C VAL A 105 -9.25 3.12 -8.17
N ALA A 106 -8.62 3.65 -7.13
CA ALA A 106 -8.93 3.32 -5.75
C ALA A 106 -10.36 3.66 -5.37
N GLN A 107 -10.88 4.83 -5.79
CA GLN A 107 -12.27 5.24 -5.56
C GLN A 107 -13.27 4.33 -6.29
N LYS A 108 -12.95 3.90 -7.51
CA LYS A 108 -13.74 2.90 -8.25
C LYS A 108 -13.80 1.58 -7.48
N ASN A 109 -12.68 1.12 -6.94
CA ASN A 109 -12.61 -0.08 -6.12
C ASN A 109 -13.35 0.07 -4.79
N ALA A 110 -13.25 1.23 -4.12
CA ALA A 110 -14.03 1.51 -2.92
C ALA A 110 -15.54 1.41 -3.18
N SER A 111 -15.99 1.98 -4.29
CA SER A 111 -17.39 1.89 -4.72
C SER A 111 -17.82 0.45 -4.98
N LEU A 112 -16.96 -0.37 -5.62
CA LEU A 112 -17.20 -1.80 -5.86
C LEU A 112 -17.41 -2.57 -4.54
N HIS A 113 -16.64 -2.22 -3.51
CA HIS A 113 -16.66 -2.91 -2.22
C HIS A 113 -17.55 -2.26 -1.16
N GLY A 114 -18.26 -1.16 -1.49
CA GLY A 114 -19.09 -0.44 -0.54
C GLY A 114 -18.29 0.16 0.63
N VAL A 115 -17.11 0.69 0.32
CA VAL A 115 -16.24 1.42 1.26
C VAL A 115 -16.34 2.91 0.93
N ASP A 116 -16.25 3.79 1.96
CA ASP A 116 -16.35 5.23 1.77
C ASP A 116 -15.21 5.76 0.86
N PRO A 117 -15.49 6.35 -0.29
CA PRO A 117 -14.48 6.89 -1.19
C PRO A 117 -13.73 8.11 -0.61
N ASN A 118 -14.25 8.76 0.42
CA ASN A 118 -13.61 9.93 1.06
C ASN A 118 -12.36 9.57 1.88
N LEU A 119 -12.06 8.28 2.04
CA LEU A 119 -10.83 7.85 2.69
C LEU A 119 -9.56 8.15 1.87
N PHE A 120 -9.68 8.45 0.56
CA PHE A 120 -8.55 8.68 -0.34
C PHE A 120 -8.16 10.15 -0.44
N ILE A 121 -6.87 10.45 -0.26
CA ILE A 121 -6.33 11.82 -0.23
C ILE A 121 -5.09 11.89 -1.12
N ILE A 122 -5.04 12.89 -2.02
CA ILE A 122 -3.80 13.19 -2.76
C ILE A 122 -2.72 13.69 -1.79
N SER A 123 -1.57 13.02 -1.75
CA SER A 123 -0.48 13.37 -0.84
C SER A 123 0.84 12.76 -1.28
N HIS A 124 1.91 13.53 -1.17
CA HIS A 124 3.26 12.97 -1.13
C HIS A 124 3.49 12.42 0.28
N LEU A 125 3.61 11.11 0.40
CA LEU A 125 3.69 10.40 1.68
C LEU A 125 2.64 10.95 2.70
N LEU A 126 3.07 11.43 3.85
CA LEU A 126 2.21 11.88 4.94
C LEU A 126 1.91 13.40 4.94
N THR A 127 2.34 14.14 3.93
CA THR A 127 2.27 15.62 3.92
C THR A 127 0.86 16.17 4.17
N ASN A 128 -0.16 15.53 3.61
CA ASN A 128 -1.56 15.95 3.75
C ASN A 128 -2.33 15.18 4.85
N VAL A 129 -1.68 14.27 5.58
CA VAL A 129 -2.26 13.59 6.75
C VAL A 129 -2.20 14.54 7.95
N LYS A 130 -3.37 14.97 8.47
CA LYS A 130 -3.48 16.00 9.52
C LYS A 130 -3.69 15.44 10.93
N PHE A 131 -3.23 14.21 11.14
CA PHE A 131 -3.33 13.52 12.42
C PHE A 131 -2.14 12.58 12.63
N THR A 132 -1.89 12.17 13.87
CA THR A 132 -0.92 11.12 14.17
C THR A 132 -1.59 9.76 14.05
N PRO A 133 -1.17 8.89 13.13
CA PRO A 133 -1.72 7.56 12.99
C PRO A 133 -1.23 6.61 14.09
N ASP A 134 -2.06 5.63 14.46
CA ASP A 134 -1.64 4.50 15.30
C ASP A 134 -0.81 3.49 14.48
N LEU A 135 -1.10 3.40 13.18
CA LEU A 135 -0.49 2.46 12.25
C LEU A 135 -0.29 3.11 10.88
N ILE A 136 0.89 2.94 10.32
CA ILE A 136 1.19 3.20 8.92
C ILE A 136 1.48 1.88 8.23
N ILE A 137 0.89 1.69 7.05
CA ILE A 137 1.17 0.57 6.15
C ILE A 137 1.63 1.17 4.83
N ALA A 138 2.65 0.59 4.21
CA ALA A 138 3.14 1.06 2.92
C ALA A 138 3.76 -0.07 2.09
N ASN A 139 3.31 -0.14 0.83
CA ASN A 139 3.99 -0.82 -0.25
C ASN A 139 4.44 0.26 -1.23
N LEU A 140 5.56 0.92 -0.94
CA LEU A 140 6.12 1.99 -1.76
C LEU A 140 7.01 1.41 -2.85
N PRO A 141 7.26 2.17 -3.94
CA PRO A 141 8.27 1.79 -4.92
C PRO A 141 9.61 1.49 -4.24
N TYR A 142 10.11 0.26 -4.42
CA TYR A 142 11.38 -0.18 -3.82
C TYR A 142 12.30 -0.89 -4.82
N VAL A 143 11.90 -1.03 -6.09
CA VAL A 143 12.70 -1.76 -7.09
C VAL A 143 13.91 -0.93 -7.51
N ASP A 144 15.11 -1.53 -7.41
CA ASP A 144 16.32 -1.01 -8.06
C ASP A 144 16.40 -1.58 -9.49
N PRO A 145 16.37 -0.74 -10.54
CA PRO A 145 16.41 -1.21 -11.93
C PRO A 145 17.73 -1.90 -12.30
N THR A 146 18.73 -1.87 -11.43
CA THR A 146 20.03 -2.51 -11.62
C THR A 146 20.12 -3.94 -11.07
N TRP A 147 19.09 -4.43 -10.38
CA TRP A 147 19.08 -5.80 -9.86
C TRP A 147 19.25 -6.83 -10.98
N PRO A 148 20.23 -7.74 -10.89
CA PRO A 148 20.52 -8.70 -11.96
C PRO A 148 19.43 -9.79 -12.14
N TRP A 149 18.58 -9.98 -11.12
CA TRP A 149 17.46 -10.95 -11.14
C TRP A 149 16.13 -10.32 -11.53
N LEU A 150 16.09 -9.00 -11.81
CA LEU A 150 14.85 -8.31 -12.11
C LEU A 150 14.26 -8.76 -13.45
N ASP A 151 13.07 -9.36 -13.41
CA ASP A 151 12.29 -9.69 -14.61
C ASP A 151 11.53 -8.45 -15.10
N LYS A 152 12.22 -7.64 -15.92
CA LYS A 152 11.64 -6.42 -16.52
C LYS A 152 10.44 -6.70 -17.42
N ALA A 153 10.33 -7.92 -17.97
CA ALA A 153 9.20 -8.27 -18.80
C ALA A 153 7.92 -8.48 -17.99
N ALA A 154 8.05 -9.07 -16.79
CA ALA A 154 6.93 -9.24 -15.87
C ALA A 154 6.42 -7.92 -15.28
N LEU A 155 7.27 -6.89 -15.23
CA LEU A 155 6.92 -5.56 -14.68
C LEU A 155 6.43 -4.57 -15.73
N LYS A 156 6.42 -4.94 -17.02
CA LYS A 156 6.19 -4.02 -18.14
C LYS A 156 4.81 -3.35 -18.14
N THR A 157 3.83 -3.96 -17.49
CA THR A 157 2.45 -3.44 -17.44
C THR A 157 2.21 -2.50 -16.27
N ASP A 158 3.09 -2.49 -15.28
CA ASP A 158 2.98 -1.64 -14.11
C ASP A 158 3.65 -0.28 -14.38
N PRO A 159 3.15 0.82 -13.82
CA PRO A 159 3.72 2.15 -14.04
C PRO A 159 5.08 2.30 -13.33
N ASP A 160 6.06 2.89 -13.99
CA ASP A 160 7.41 3.09 -13.45
C ASP A 160 7.41 3.81 -12.10
N ILE A 161 6.49 4.75 -11.89
CA ILE A 161 6.33 5.50 -10.64
C ILE A 161 5.93 4.59 -9.46
N ALA A 162 5.29 3.46 -9.72
CA ALA A 162 4.89 2.49 -8.70
C ALA A 162 5.95 1.41 -8.46
N LEU A 163 7.00 1.34 -9.29
CA LEU A 163 8.04 0.31 -9.23
C LEU A 163 9.35 0.86 -8.69
N TYR A 164 9.85 1.95 -9.27
CA TYR A 164 11.24 2.37 -9.12
C TYR A 164 11.39 3.56 -8.17
N ALA A 165 12.35 3.44 -7.25
CA ALA A 165 12.77 4.56 -6.41
C ALA A 165 14.28 4.79 -6.51
N LYS A 166 14.70 6.03 -6.18
CA LYS A 166 16.11 6.40 -6.07
C LYS A 166 16.77 5.69 -4.86
N ASP A 167 18.09 5.88 -4.73
CA ASP A 167 18.85 5.33 -3.61
C ASP A 167 18.69 3.80 -3.51
N HIS A 168 18.90 3.11 -4.65
CA HIS A 168 18.73 1.66 -4.75
C HIS A 168 17.37 1.13 -4.27
N GLY A 169 16.30 1.85 -4.54
CA GLY A 169 14.94 1.50 -4.10
C GLY A 169 14.53 2.12 -2.75
N LEU A 170 15.46 2.59 -1.93
CA LEU A 170 15.22 2.93 -0.52
C LEU A 170 14.77 4.38 -0.26
N ALA A 171 14.80 5.28 -1.26
CA ALA A 171 14.59 6.71 -1.01
C ALA A 171 13.25 7.03 -0.34
N LEU A 172 12.13 6.50 -0.87
CA LEU A 172 10.80 6.79 -0.34
C LEU A 172 10.55 6.10 1.01
N ILE A 173 11.10 4.90 1.20
CA ILE A 173 11.02 4.17 2.48
C ILE A 173 11.75 4.95 3.58
N LYS A 174 12.95 5.45 3.30
CA LYS A 174 13.72 6.28 4.24
C LYS A 174 13.00 7.57 4.57
N GLU A 175 12.47 8.28 3.56
CA GLU A 175 11.68 9.50 3.76
C GLU A 175 10.44 9.24 4.60
N LEU A 176 9.73 8.13 4.37
CA LEU A 176 8.59 7.74 5.19
C LEU A 176 9.01 7.46 6.64
N ILE A 177 10.09 6.73 6.88
CA ILE A 177 10.62 6.47 8.22
C ILE A 177 10.93 7.80 8.93
N ASP A 178 11.61 8.73 8.26
CA ASP A 178 12.02 10.01 8.85
C ASP A 178 10.82 10.90 9.22
N THR A 179 9.79 10.91 8.40
CA THR A 179 8.62 11.78 8.56
C THR A 179 7.48 11.16 9.38
N SER A 180 7.47 9.84 9.57
CA SER A 180 6.40 9.13 10.29
C SER A 180 6.57 9.21 11.81
N TYR A 181 5.44 9.25 12.55
CA TYR A 181 5.38 9.19 14.01
C TYR A 181 4.23 8.29 14.48
N SER A 182 3.97 7.20 13.74
CA SER A 182 2.99 6.18 14.12
C SER A 182 3.55 5.24 15.18
N LYS A 183 2.68 4.67 16.01
CA LYS A 183 3.09 3.64 16.97
C LYS A 183 3.61 2.39 16.25
N TYR A 184 2.95 1.99 15.18
CA TYR A 184 3.36 0.86 14.34
C TYR A 184 3.60 1.30 12.91
N LEU A 185 4.62 0.71 12.27
CA LEU A 185 4.94 0.90 10.86
C LEU A 185 5.13 -0.48 10.22
N ILE A 186 4.37 -0.75 9.15
CA ILE A 186 4.48 -1.97 8.34
C ILE A 186 4.90 -1.55 6.95
N LEU A 187 5.99 -2.15 6.46
CA LEU A 187 6.57 -1.87 5.15
C LEU A 187 6.67 -3.15 4.34
N GLU A 188 6.44 -3.05 3.02
CA GLU A 188 6.85 -4.05 2.06
C GLU A 188 8.19 -3.65 1.44
N ALA A 189 9.09 -4.62 1.29
CA ALA A 189 10.34 -4.47 0.55
C ALA A 189 10.88 -5.84 0.13
N ASP A 190 11.75 -5.85 -0.88
CA ASP A 190 12.46 -7.08 -1.24
C ASP A 190 13.36 -7.56 -0.09
N PRO A 191 13.44 -8.87 0.17
CA PRO A 191 14.29 -9.43 1.22
C PRO A 191 15.75 -8.97 1.18
N CYS A 192 16.29 -8.64 0.00
CA CYS A 192 17.67 -8.14 -0.12
C CYS A 192 17.87 -6.76 0.52
N GLU A 193 16.79 -5.97 0.72
CA GLU A 193 16.83 -4.63 1.31
C GLU A 193 16.52 -4.62 2.82
N HIS A 194 15.99 -5.71 3.36
CA HIS A 194 15.48 -5.77 4.74
C HIS A 194 16.52 -5.28 5.77
N GLN A 195 17.77 -5.75 5.67
CA GLN A 195 18.79 -5.36 6.65
C GLN A 195 19.08 -3.85 6.59
N ALA A 196 19.15 -3.28 5.39
CA ALA A 196 19.41 -1.84 5.21
C ALA A 196 18.24 -1.00 5.77
N ILE A 197 17.00 -1.44 5.58
CA ILE A 197 15.81 -0.78 6.14
C ILE A 197 15.79 -0.88 7.67
N ILE A 198 16.07 -2.06 8.23
CA ILE A 198 16.11 -2.28 9.68
C ILE A 198 17.18 -1.39 10.34
N ASP A 199 18.40 -1.35 9.76
CA ASP A 199 19.49 -0.52 10.25
C ASP A 199 19.14 0.96 10.19
N TYR A 200 18.55 1.43 9.08
CA TYR A 200 18.12 2.81 8.93
C TYR A 200 17.04 3.19 9.95
N ALA A 201 16.02 2.35 10.08
CA ALA A 201 14.90 2.57 10.99
C ALA A 201 15.30 2.53 12.46
N SER A 202 16.41 1.87 12.82
CA SER A 202 16.83 1.59 14.20
C SER A 202 16.98 2.84 15.08
N LYS A 203 17.19 4.00 14.50
CA LYS A 203 17.28 5.30 15.21
C LYS A 203 15.94 5.74 15.81
N LYS A 204 14.84 5.27 15.25
CA LYS A 204 13.49 5.75 15.57
C LYS A 204 12.54 4.61 15.93
N TYR A 205 12.66 3.49 15.24
CA TYR A 205 11.82 2.33 15.38
C TYR A 205 12.62 1.11 15.84
N GLN A 206 11.96 0.24 16.60
CA GLN A 206 12.44 -1.10 16.88
C GLN A 206 11.79 -2.07 15.88
N HIS A 207 12.59 -2.86 15.18
CA HIS A 207 12.10 -3.95 14.37
C HIS A 207 11.51 -5.04 15.27
N LEU A 208 10.30 -5.50 14.98
CA LEU A 208 9.60 -6.53 15.74
C LEU A 208 9.54 -7.86 15.00
N LYS A 209 9.27 -7.84 13.68
CA LYS A 209 9.02 -9.05 12.92
C LYS A 209 9.26 -8.83 11.43
N THR A 210 9.76 -9.88 10.75
CA THR A 210 9.77 -10.02 9.29
C THR A 210 8.95 -11.25 8.91
N THR A 211 8.16 -11.16 7.85
CA THR A 211 7.45 -12.29 7.24
C THR A 211 7.49 -12.08 5.72
N GLY A 212 8.24 -12.92 4.99
CA GLY A 212 8.42 -12.76 3.55
C GLY A 212 8.91 -11.35 3.20
N PHE A 213 8.10 -10.60 2.49
CA PHE A 213 8.37 -9.21 2.07
C PHE A 213 7.98 -8.15 3.11
N ALA A 214 7.23 -8.52 4.16
CA ALA A 214 6.70 -7.58 5.12
C ALA A 214 7.59 -7.41 6.36
N LEU A 215 7.81 -6.17 6.77
CA LEU A 215 8.57 -5.73 7.93
C LEU A 215 7.65 -4.98 8.89
N LEU A 216 7.65 -5.37 10.17
CA LEU A 216 6.89 -4.70 11.24
C LEU A 216 7.83 -4.02 12.22
N PHE A 217 7.54 -2.76 12.51
CA PHE A 217 8.28 -1.93 13.45
C PHE A 217 7.36 -1.31 14.50
N ILE A 218 7.92 -0.99 15.67
CA ILE A 218 7.28 -0.19 16.73
C ILE A 218 8.15 1.04 17.05
N LEU A 219 7.50 2.19 17.26
CA LEU A 219 8.14 3.43 17.68
C LEU A 219 8.81 3.23 19.05
N ARG A 220 10.04 3.70 19.22
CA ARG A 220 10.81 3.64 20.45
C ARG A 220 10.33 4.63 21.49
#